data_d80afa2714d72259c342b1d18321f783
#
_entry.id   d80afa2714d72259c342b1d18321f783
#
_cell.length_a   1.000
_cell.length_b   1.000
_cell.length_c   1.000
_cell.angle_alpha   90.00
_cell.angle_beta   90.00
_cell.angle_gamma   90.00
#
_symmetry.space_group_name_H-M   'P 1'
#
loop_
_entity.id
_entity.type
_entity.pdbx_description
1 polymer ?
#
loop_
_entity_poly.entity_id
_entity_poly.type
_entity_poly.pdbx_seq_one_letter_code
_entity_poly.pdbx_strand_id
1 'polypeptide(L)'
;MGISKDEYLKEEKILSKVQKLLGDTLNELGKDVYQDEEDFTEFKKMMWENSSSFDAGEMRQVMAATEQEAEKVLQKQRYFKKLCQIKTKPYFASIVFKDDHGKIWNIYISLTYLKDDDFNNILYDWRSPICSLFYDYEVGPCSYVAPGGEYFGELKRKRQYKIENCKLVGVFDNSLNIDDEVLQEVLAHESSDKMKNVVNTIQQEQNQVIRNLEDHNLIVQGIAGSGKTTVALHRIAFLLYRL
;
A
#
# COMPACT_ATOMS: atom_id res chain seq x y z
N MET A 1 16.11 14.04 -16.37
CA MET A 1 15.84 15.49 -16.16
C MET A 1 14.96 15.63 -14.93
N GLY A 2 15.37 16.43 -13.94
CA GLY A 2 14.54 16.71 -12.76
C GLY A 2 13.39 17.64 -13.12
N ILE A 3 12.34 17.57 -12.31
CA ILE A 3 11.17 18.47 -12.43
C ILE A 3 11.55 19.92 -12.14
N SER A 4 10.68 20.88 -12.51
CA SER A 4 10.90 22.30 -12.21
C SER A 4 10.98 22.55 -10.69
N LYS A 5 11.69 23.62 -10.29
CA LYS A 5 11.81 23.98 -8.87
C LYS A 5 10.46 24.23 -8.19
N ASP A 6 9.51 24.80 -8.93
CA ASP A 6 8.16 25.08 -8.42
C ASP A 6 7.34 23.77 -8.21
N GLU A 7 7.52 22.79 -9.09
CA GLU A 7 6.91 21.49 -8.92
C GLU A 7 7.53 20.71 -7.77
N TYR A 8 8.86 20.78 -7.62
CA TYR A 8 9.55 20.17 -6.48
C TYR A 8 9.03 20.72 -5.15
N LEU A 9 8.87 22.03 -5.04
CA LEU A 9 8.31 22.66 -3.85
C LEU A 9 6.86 22.27 -3.56
N LYS A 10 6.06 22.01 -4.61
CA LYS A 10 4.70 21.49 -4.45
C LYS A 10 4.71 20.06 -3.89
N GLU A 11 5.56 19.20 -4.44
CA GLU A 11 5.68 17.81 -3.94
C GLU A 11 6.22 17.76 -2.51
N GLU A 12 7.15 18.64 -2.14
CA GLU A 12 7.65 18.76 -0.77
C GLU A 12 6.56 19.18 0.22
N LYS A 13 5.68 20.11 -0.18
CA LYS A 13 4.50 20.50 0.62
C LYS A 13 3.50 19.34 0.78
N ILE A 14 3.31 18.54 -0.27
CA ILE A 14 2.45 17.37 -0.21
C ILE A 14 3.04 16.34 0.73
N LEU A 15 4.34 16.05 0.62
CA LEU A 15 5.05 15.16 1.54
C LEU A 15 4.87 15.60 3.00
N SER A 16 5.05 16.88 3.28
CA SER A 16 4.88 17.42 4.64
C SER A 16 3.46 17.25 5.17
N LYS A 17 2.43 17.43 4.32
CA LYS A 17 1.03 17.18 4.69
C LYS A 17 0.78 15.71 5.00
N VAL A 18 1.28 14.82 4.15
CA VAL A 18 1.14 13.37 4.34
C VAL A 18 1.84 12.91 5.62
N GLN A 19 3.03 13.43 5.89
CA GLN A 19 3.79 13.11 7.11
C GLN A 19 3.07 13.59 8.37
N LYS A 20 2.48 14.78 8.34
CA LYS A 20 1.68 15.30 9.45
C LYS A 20 0.47 14.39 9.70
N LEU A 21 -0.34 14.14 8.68
CA LEU A 21 -1.50 13.27 8.78
C LEU A 21 -1.13 11.87 9.29
N LEU A 22 -0.06 11.29 8.75
CA LEU A 22 0.45 9.99 9.19
C LEU A 22 0.88 10.01 10.67
N GLY A 23 1.51 11.10 11.12
CA GLY A 23 1.90 11.29 12.51
C GLY A 23 0.68 11.38 13.42
N ASP A 24 -0.33 12.16 13.03
CA ASP A 24 -1.58 12.32 13.78
C ASP A 24 -2.33 10.99 13.87
N THR A 25 -2.51 10.29 12.73
CA THR A 25 -3.14 8.95 12.66
C THR A 25 -2.39 7.92 13.51
N LEU A 26 -1.06 7.90 13.49
CA LEU A 26 -0.26 6.98 14.32
C LEU A 26 -0.42 7.26 15.81
N ASN A 27 -0.54 8.53 16.21
CA ASN A 27 -0.73 8.91 17.60
C ASN A 27 -2.11 8.50 18.13
N GLU A 28 -3.16 8.70 17.32
CA GLU A 28 -4.53 8.29 17.68
C GLU A 28 -4.66 6.78 17.70
N LEU A 29 -4.30 6.12 16.59
CA LEU A 29 -4.41 4.67 16.47
C LEU A 29 -3.54 3.93 17.49
N GLY A 30 -2.39 4.50 17.88
CA GLY A 30 -1.54 3.92 18.92
C GLY A 30 -2.19 3.93 20.29
N LYS A 31 -2.96 4.97 20.64
CA LYS A 31 -3.75 5.02 21.88
C LYS A 31 -4.88 4.01 21.84
N ASP A 32 -5.60 3.94 20.71
CA ASP A 32 -6.70 3.01 20.53
C ASP A 32 -6.23 1.55 20.60
N VAL A 33 -5.12 1.20 19.96
CA VAL A 33 -4.54 -0.15 20.01
C VAL A 33 -4.17 -0.53 21.44
N TYR A 34 -3.56 0.40 22.20
CA TYR A 34 -3.21 0.15 23.60
C TYR A 34 -4.45 -0.09 24.47
N GLN A 35 -5.47 0.76 24.32
CA GLN A 35 -6.73 0.64 25.08
C GLN A 35 -7.46 -0.66 24.72
N ASP A 36 -7.58 -0.99 23.43
CA ASP A 36 -8.20 -2.23 22.97
C ASP A 36 -7.50 -3.49 23.53
N GLU A 37 -6.17 -3.46 23.69
CA GLU A 37 -5.41 -4.56 24.30
C GLU A 37 -5.72 -4.72 25.80
N GLU A 38 -5.82 -3.61 26.55
CA GLU A 38 -6.20 -3.63 27.95
C GLU A 38 -7.64 -4.14 28.12
N ASP A 39 -8.60 -3.56 27.40
CA ASP A 39 -10.01 -3.93 27.45
C ASP A 39 -10.21 -5.41 27.10
N PHE A 40 -9.52 -5.92 26.08
CA PHE A 40 -9.59 -7.31 25.69
C PHE A 40 -9.00 -8.27 26.73
N THR A 41 -7.95 -7.83 27.43
CA THR A 41 -7.34 -8.60 28.52
C THR A 41 -8.27 -8.67 29.73
N GLU A 42 -8.91 -7.55 30.10
CA GLU A 42 -9.90 -7.50 31.18
C GLU A 42 -11.14 -8.34 30.83
N PHE A 43 -11.62 -8.25 29.60
CA PHE A 43 -12.73 -9.06 29.11
C PHE A 43 -12.44 -10.55 29.20
N LYS A 44 -11.27 -11.02 28.80
CA LYS A 44 -10.85 -12.42 28.95
C LYS A 44 -10.82 -12.86 30.39
N LYS A 45 -10.33 -12.03 31.30
CA LYS A 45 -10.25 -12.31 32.72
C LYS A 45 -11.65 -12.47 33.32
N MET A 46 -12.54 -11.52 33.04
CA MET A 46 -13.94 -11.56 33.48
C MET A 46 -14.66 -12.82 32.98
N MET A 47 -14.42 -13.19 31.74
CA MET A 47 -14.96 -14.40 31.13
C MET A 47 -14.50 -15.66 31.81
N TRP A 48 -13.19 -15.75 32.12
CA TRP A 48 -12.62 -16.90 32.80
C TRP A 48 -13.19 -17.04 34.23
N GLU A 49 -13.30 -15.93 34.95
CA GLU A 49 -13.83 -15.89 36.30
C GLU A 49 -15.32 -16.32 36.39
N ASN A 50 -16.12 -16.00 35.36
CA ASN A 50 -17.54 -16.34 35.27
C ASN A 50 -17.84 -17.59 34.47
N SER A 51 -16.82 -18.30 33.98
CA SER A 51 -16.99 -19.47 33.07
C SER A 51 -17.88 -20.58 33.63
N SER A 52 -17.93 -20.76 34.96
CA SER A 52 -18.76 -21.75 35.64
C SER A 52 -20.25 -21.39 35.71
N SER A 53 -20.64 -20.17 35.42
CA SER A 53 -22.03 -19.69 35.47
C SER A 53 -22.76 -19.74 34.13
N PHE A 54 -22.04 -19.97 33.01
CA PHE A 54 -22.61 -20.03 31.69
C PHE A 54 -23.10 -21.43 31.31
N ASP A 55 -24.27 -21.50 30.67
CA ASP A 55 -24.69 -22.73 30.02
C ASP A 55 -23.89 -22.95 28.69
N ALA A 56 -24.07 -24.15 28.07
CA ALA A 56 -23.35 -24.50 26.85
C ALA A 56 -23.73 -23.64 25.62
N GLY A 57 -24.89 -23.00 25.62
CA GLY A 57 -25.34 -22.08 24.58
C GLY A 57 -24.73 -20.71 24.75
N GLU A 58 -24.79 -20.19 25.95
CA GLU A 58 -24.17 -18.92 26.36
C GLU A 58 -22.67 -18.95 26.15
N MET A 59 -22.01 -20.05 26.56
CA MET A 59 -20.57 -20.20 26.35
C MET A 59 -20.17 -20.12 24.85
N ARG A 60 -20.94 -20.73 23.94
CA ARG A 60 -20.67 -20.65 22.51
C ARG A 60 -20.83 -19.24 21.95
N GLN A 61 -21.87 -18.50 22.38
CA GLN A 61 -22.07 -17.11 21.95
C GLN A 61 -20.92 -16.20 22.44
N VAL A 62 -20.52 -16.39 23.65
CA VAL A 62 -19.44 -15.64 24.26
C VAL A 62 -18.09 -15.96 23.59
N MET A 63 -17.79 -17.22 23.27
CA MET A 63 -16.59 -17.58 22.52
C MET A 63 -16.58 -16.91 21.14
N ALA A 64 -17.71 -16.95 20.41
CA ALA A 64 -17.80 -16.29 19.10
C ALA A 64 -17.61 -14.77 19.18
N ALA A 65 -18.17 -14.11 20.21
CA ALA A 65 -17.97 -12.68 20.44
C ALA A 65 -16.49 -12.35 20.76
N THR A 66 -15.85 -13.21 21.56
CA THR A 66 -14.42 -13.06 21.90
C THR A 66 -13.53 -13.19 20.68
N GLU A 67 -13.81 -14.15 19.79
CA GLU A 67 -13.06 -14.33 18.54
C GLU A 67 -13.21 -13.11 17.62
N GLN A 68 -14.42 -12.58 17.47
CA GLN A 68 -14.66 -11.36 16.68
C GLN A 68 -13.91 -10.15 17.23
N GLU A 69 -13.92 -9.95 18.56
CA GLU A 69 -13.21 -8.84 19.18
C GLU A 69 -11.69 -8.98 19.03
N ALA A 70 -11.17 -10.20 19.23
CA ALA A 70 -9.76 -10.50 19.01
C ALA A 70 -9.32 -10.17 17.58
N GLU A 71 -10.17 -10.49 16.60
CA GLU A 71 -9.86 -10.22 15.19
C GLU A 71 -9.82 -8.72 14.90
N LYS A 72 -10.73 -7.92 15.43
CA LYS A 72 -10.72 -6.46 15.30
C LYS A 72 -9.44 -5.85 15.88
N VAL A 73 -9.07 -6.24 17.12
CA VAL A 73 -7.83 -5.78 17.77
C VAL A 73 -6.61 -6.12 16.91
N LEU A 74 -6.54 -7.36 16.40
CA LEU A 74 -5.45 -7.80 15.52
C LEU A 74 -5.42 -7.02 14.19
N GLN A 75 -6.56 -6.68 13.60
CA GLN A 75 -6.62 -5.88 12.38
C GLN A 75 -6.09 -4.46 12.62
N LYS A 76 -6.50 -3.81 13.72
CA LYS A 76 -5.98 -2.49 14.11
C LYS A 76 -4.46 -2.53 14.32
N GLN A 77 -3.96 -3.53 15.05
CA GLN A 77 -2.52 -3.71 15.28
C GLN A 77 -1.74 -3.91 13.96
N ARG A 78 -2.28 -4.73 13.05
CA ARG A 78 -1.66 -4.95 11.73
C ARG A 78 -1.63 -3.66 10.92
N TYR A 79 -2.69 -2.87 10.95
CA TYR A 79 -2.75 -1.59 10.28
C TYR A 79 -1.77 -0.59 10.88
N PHE A 80 -1.72 -0.46 12.21
CA PHE A 80 -0.74 0.36 12.91
C PHE A 80 0.70 0.00 12.54
N LYS A 81 1.05 -1.30 12.52
CA LYS A 81 2.37 -1.76 12.08
C LYS A 81 2.70 -1.35 10.65
N LYS A 82 1.72 -1.45 9.74
CA LYS A 82 1.90 -1.03 8.33
C LYS A 82 2.15 0.48 8.23
N LEU A 83 1.41 1.30 8.97
CA LEU A 83 1.63 2.75 9.02
C LEU A 83 3.02 3.10 9.58
N CYS A 84 3.47 2.39 10.62
CA CYS A 84 4.83 2.56 11.14
C CYS A 84 5.91 2.27 10.08
N GLN A 85 5.70 1.26 9.22
CA GLN A 85 6.65 0.92 8.15
C GLN A 85 6.81 2.02 7.11
N ILE A 86 5.73 2.76 6.81
CA ILE A 86 5.77 3.85 5.82
C ILE A 86 6.13 5.21 6.42
N LYS A 87 6.39 5.31 7.72
CA LYS A 87 6.64 6.59 8.42
C LYS A 87 7.77 7.39 7.78
N THR A 88 8.84 6.75 7.38
CA THR A 88 10.02 7.41 6.79
C THR A 88 9.94 7.59 5.28
N LYS A 89 9.15 6.73 4.60
CA LYS A 89 8.95 6.72 3.14
C LYS A 89 7.46 6.49 2.85
N PRO A 90 6.61 7.51 2.99
CA PRO A 90 5.16 7.32 2.97
C PRO A 90 4.61 6.88 1.61
N TYR A 91 5.25 7.25 0.52
CA TYR A 91 4.90 6.82 -0.83
C TYR A 91 6.13 6.77 -1.72
N PHE A 92 6.05 6.07 -2.83
CA PHE A 92 7.17 5.89 -3.76
C PHE A 92 6.82 6.31 -5.19
N ALA A 93 5.53 6.41 -5.53
CA ALA A 93 5.08 6.81 -6.85
C ALA A 93 3.79 7.62 -6.77
N SER A 94 3.47 8.32 -7.85
CA SER A 94 2.14 8.89 -8.07
C SER A 94 1.72 8.82 -9.53
N ILE A 95 0.41 8.83 -9.73
CA ILE A 95 -0.21 9.00 -11.03
C ILE A 95 -1.24 10.12 -10.98
N VAL A 96 -1.43 10.78 -12.11
CA VAL A 96 -2.55 11.68 -12.37
C VAL A 96 -3.43 11.02 -13.41
N PHE A 97 -4.59 10.59 -12.99
CA PHE A 97 -5.57 9.91 -13.83
C PHE A 97 -6.78 10.81 -14.05
N LYS A 98 -7.19 10.98 -15.31
CA LYS A 98 -8.43 11.69 -15.68
C LYS A 98 -9.43 10.63 -16.13
N ASP A 99 -10.55 10.50 -15.42
CA ASP A 99 -11.62 9.57 -15.78
C ASP A 99 -12.41 10.06 -17.01
N ASP A 100 -13.27 9.22 -17.55
CA ASP A 100 -14.15 9.49 -18.69
C ASP A 100 -15.18 10.61 -18.43
N HIS A 101 -15.47 10.90 -17.15
CA HIS A 101 -16.31 12.03 -16.73
C HIS A 101 -15.53 13.35 -16.62
N GLY A 102 -14.21 13.32 -16.86
CA GLY A 102 -13.34 14.49 -16.82
C GLY A 102 -12.79 14.83 -15.44
N LYS A 103 -13.10 14.06 -14.40
CA LYS A 103 -12.57 14.26 -13.04
C LYS A 103 -11.09 13.83 -12.98
N ILE A 104 -10.29 14.65 -12.33
CA ILE A 104 -8.86 14.41 -12.15
C ILE A 104 -8.59 13.81 -10.77
N TRP A 105 -7.89 12.68 -10.75
CA TRP A 105 -7.47 11.97 -9.56
C TRP A 105 -5.96 12.05 -9.42
N ASN A 106 -5.50 12.53 -8.27
CA ASN A 106 -4.08 12.48 -7.88
C ASN A 106 -3.90 11.32 -6.91
N ILE A 107 -3.20 10.29 -7.32
CA ILE A 107 -3.08 9.02 -6.61
C ILE A 107 -1.64 8.83 -6.20
N TYR A 108 -1.36 8.87 -4.90
CA TYR A 108 -0.05 8.58 -4.33
C TYR A 108 0.00 7.11 -3.90
N ILE A 109 0.96 6.37 -4.44
CA ILE A 109 1.09 4.92 -4.30
C ILE A 109 2.04 4.59 -3.16
N SER A 110 1.57 3.77 -2.24
CA SER A 110 2.26 3.38 -1.01
C SER A 110 2.19 1.87 -0.76
N LEU A 111 2.87 1.40 0.29
CA LEU A 111 2.79 0.01 0.76
C LEU A 111 1.49 -0.27 1.53
N THR A 112 0.78 0.78 1.97
CA THR A 112 -0.54 0.67 2.61
C THR A 112 -1.35 1.93 2.33
N TYR A 113 -2.66 1.89 2.58
CA TYR A 113 -3.51 3.06 2.44
C TYR A 113 -3.41 3.99 3.65
N LEU A 114 -3.69 5.27 3.45
CA LEU A 114 -3.92 6.28 4.47
C LEU A 114 -5.12 7.12 4.05
N LYS A 115 -6.04 7.36 4.97
CA LYS A 115 -7.21 8.20 4.77
C LYS A 115 -7.13 9.44 5.65
N ASP A 116 -7.78 10.52 5.21
CA ASP A 116 -8.03 11.69 6.05
C ASP A 116 -9.30 11.51 6.90
N ASP A 117 -9.61 12.52 7.70
CA ASP A 117 -10.78 12.54 8.61
C ASP A 117 -12.12 12.49 7.85
N ASP A 118 -12.13 12.92 6.58
CA ASP A 118 -13.28 12.84 5.67
C ASP A 118 -13.34 11.50 4.92
N PHE A 119 -12.54 10.51 5.30
CA PHE A 119 -12.40 9.19 4.67
C PHE A 119 -11.91 9.21 3.21
N ASN A 120 -11.33 10.32 2.73
CA ASN A 120 -10.70 10.35 1.42
C ASN A 120 -9.35 9.62 1.46
N ASN A 121 -9.06 8.84 0.42
CA ASN A 121 -7.76 8.20 0.29
C ASN A 121 -6.69 9.23 -0.06
N ILE A 122 -5.72 9.41 0.83
CA ILE A 122 -4.53 10.24 0.62
C ILE A 122 -3.39 9.39 0.05
N LEU A 123 -3.21 8.18 0.60
CA LEU A 123 -2.32 7.17 0.06
C LEU A 123 -3.11 5.94 -0.36
N TYR A 124 -2.72 5.38 -1.50
CA TYR A 124 -3.32 4.17 -2.06
C TYR A 124 -2.34 3.01 -1.91
N ASP A 125 -2.84 1.89 -1.44
CA ASP A 125 -2.06 0.65 -1.43
C ASP A 125 -1.74 0.25 -2.88
N TRP A 126 -0.47 -0.10 -3.15
CA TRP A 126 0.00 -0.48 -4.49
C TRP A 126 -0.78 -1.64 -5.11
N ARG A 127 -1.41 -2.47 -4.27
CA ARG A 127 -2.24 -3.61 -4.69
C ARG A 127 -3.64 -3.22 -5.15
N SER A 128 -4.09 -2.01 -4.85
CA SER A 128 -5.41 -1.54 -5.28
C SER A 128 -5.52 -1.52 -6.82
N PRO A 129 -6.73 -1.76 -7.38
CA PRO A 129 -6.92 -1.87 -8.83
C PRO A 129 -6.40 -0.66 -9.60
N ILE A 130 -6.71 0.56 -9.14
CA ILE A 130 -6.30 1.79 -9.83
C ILE A 130 -4.77 1.98 -9.87
N CYS A 131 -4.04 1.38 -8.93
CA CYS A 131 -2.58 1.45 -8.92
C CYS A 131 -1.93 0.59 -10.01
N SER A 132 -2.68 -0.33 -10.66
CA SER A 132 -2.17 -1.09 -11.80
C SER A 132 -1.80 -0.18 -12.96
N LEU A 133 -2.50 0.96 -13.11
CA LEU A 133 -2.22 1.95 -14.14
C LEU A 133 -0.77 2.43 -14.15
N PHE A 134 -0.13 2.50 -12.98
CA PHE A 134 1.27 2.87 -12.88
C PHE A 134 2.20 1.85 -13.55
N TYR A 135 1.87 0.57 -13.46
CA TYR A 135 2.70 -0.53 -13.94
C TYR A 135 2.38 -0.93 -15.38
N ASP A 136 1.10 -0.88 -15.75
CA ASP A 136 0.59 -1.48 -16.99
C ASP A 136 0.56 -0.50 -18.17
N TYR A 137 0.53 0.82 -17.89
CA TYR A 137 0.35 1.83 -18.92
C TYR A 137 1.43 2.91 -18.89
N GLU A 138 1.75 3.41 -20.08
CA GLU A 138 2.42 4.69 -20.24
C GLU A 138 1.40 5.84 -20.24
N VAL A 139 1.88 7.10 -20.30
CA VAL A 139 1.02 8.29 -20.40
C VAL A 139 0.14 8.20 -21.64
N GLY A 140 -1.17 8.32 -21.48
CA GLY A 140 -2.15 8.18 -22.56
C GLY A 140 -3.42 7.44 -22.11
N PRO A 141 -4.24 6.95 -23.07
CA PRO A 141 -5.46 6.21 -22.79
C PRO A 141 -5.15 4.93 -21.97
N CYS A 142 -5.99 4.66 -20.97
CA CYS A 142 -5.81 3.52 -20.09
C CYS A 142 -7.13 3.07 -19.47
N SER A 143 -7.16 1.83 -18.96
CA SER A 143 -8.29 1.30 -18.19
C SER A 143 -7.82 0.42 -17.05
N TYR A 144 -8.67 0.22 -16.04
CA TYR A 144 -8.44 -0.75 -14.98
C TYR A 144 -9.75 -1.41 -14.56
N VAL A 145 -9.66 -2.63 -14.07
CA VAL A 145 -10.81 -3.41 -13.58
C VAL A 145 -10.86 -3.37 -12.06
N ALA A 146 -12.01 -2.99 -11.51
CA ALA A 146 -12.28 -3.00 -10.08
C ALA A 146 -13.62 -3.74 -9.81
N PRO A 147 -13.99 -4.03 -8.56
CA PRO A 147 -15.24 -4.75 -8.27
C PRO A 147 -16.51 -4.13 -8.85
N GLY A 148 -16.51 -2.82 -9.12
CA GLY A 148 -17.64 -2.11 -9.74
C GLY A 148 -17.67 -2.15 -11.27
N GLY A 149 -16.69 -2.76 -11.93
CA GLY A 149 -16.58 -2.86 -13.39
C GLY A 149 -15.24 -2.36 -13.94
N GLU A 150 -15.21 -2.10 -15.24
CA GLU A 150 -14.06 -1.53 -15.93
C GLU A 150 -14.18 0.00 -16.00
N TYR A 151 -13.09 0.68 -15.68
CA TYR A 151 -13.01 2.14 -15.64
C TYR A 151 -12.01 2.62 -16.69
N PHE A 152 -12.48 3.51 -17.55
CA PHE A 152 -11.70 4.08 -18.64
C PHE A 152 -11.26 5.50 -18.32
N GLY A 153 -10.18 5.95 -18.95
CA GLY A 153 -9.70 7.30 -18.79
C GLY A 153 -8.35 7.53 -19.45
N GLU A 154 -7.65 8.52 -18.96
CA GLU A 154 -6.36 8.92 -19.48
C GLU A 154 -5.36 9.14 -18.35
N LEU A 155 -4.23 8.45 -18.43
CA LEU A 155 -3.10 8.67 -17.55
C LEU A 155 -2.33 9.89 -18.02
N LYS A 156 -2.38 10.97 -17.23
CA LYS A 156 -1.79 12.27 -17.58
C LYS A 156 -0.34 12.39 -17.14
N ARG A 157 0.04 11.71 -16.06
CA ARG A 157 1.38 11.79 -15.49
C ARG A 157 1.68 10.57 -14.64
N LYS A 158 2.93 10.11 -14.67
CA LYS A 158 3.52 9.12 -13.77
C LYS A 158 4.75 9.74 -13.13
N ARG A 159 4.90 9.63 -11.81
CA ARG A 159 6.07 10.09 -11.05
C ARG A 159 6.58 9.02 -10.12
N GLN A 160 7.89 8.97 -9.98
CA GLN A 160 8.57 8.21 -8.94
C GLN A 160 9.25 9.17 -7.97
N TYR A 161 9.29 8.78 -6.69
CA TYR A 161 9.86 9.60 -5.62
C TYR A 161 10.96 8.83 -4.91
N LYS A 162 12.08 9.51 -4.71
CA LYS A 162 13.13 9.08 -3.79
C LYS A 162 12.96 9.85 -2.50
N ILE A 163 12.44 9.19 -1.46
CA ILE A 163 12.23 9.76 -0.12
C ILE A 163 13.15 9.01 0.83
N GLU A 164 14.00 9.72 1.56
CA GLU A 164 14.92 9.17 2.55
C GLU A 164 14.78 9.94 3.86
N ASN A 165 14.57 9.20 4.96
CA ASN A 165 14.44 9.80 6.29
C ASN A 165 13.45 10.99 6.33
N CYS A 166 12.28 10.81 5.80
CA CYS A 166 11.22 11.83 5.72
C CYS A 166 11.53 13.03 4.80
N LYS A 167 12.60 13.01 4.02
CA LYS A 167 12.97 14.10 3.10
C LYS A 167 12.84 13.65 1.65
N LEU A 168 12.32 14.54 0.82
CA LEU A 168 12.30 14.35 -0.62
C LEU A 168 13.71 14.54 -1.18
N VAL A 169 14.30 13.47 -1.73
CA VAL A 169 15.66 13.49 -2.30
C VAL A 169 15.60 13.65 -3.81
N GLY A 170 14.60 13.03 -4.45
CA GLY A 170 14.44 13.11 -5.90
C GLY A 170 13.00 12.87 -6.34
N VAL A 171 12.65 13.47 -7.49
CA VAL A 171 11.38 13.28 -8.18
C VAL A 171 11.67 13.07 -9.66
N PHE A 172 11.15 11.99 -10.22
CA PHE A 172 11.41 11.56 -11.59
C PHE A 172 10.09 11.40 -12.34
N ASP A 173 9.91 12.12 -13.43
CA ASP A 173 8.78 11.92 -14.33
C ASP A 173 9.05 10.73 -15.25
N ASN A 174 8.21 9.72 -15.17
CA ASN A 174 8.30 8.47 -15.93
C ASN A 174 7.73 8.60 -17.37
N SER A 175 7.60 9.80 -17.89
CA SER A 175 7.20 10.02 -19.29
C SER A 175 8.34 9.82 -20.31
N LEU A 176 9.54 9.58 -19.83
CA LEU A 176 10.71 9.28 -20.64
C LEU A 176 11.29 7.95 -20.15
N ASN A 177 11.62 7.05 -21.07
CA ASN A 177 12.37 5.84 -20.78
C ASN A 177 13.46 6.16 -19.75
N ILE A 178 13.40 5.52 -18.60
CA ILE A 178 14.45 5.64 -17.59
C ILE A 178 15.67 5.01 -18.25
N ASP A 179 16.60 5.85 -18.73
CA ASP A 179 17.91 5.38 -19.14
C ASP A 179 18.54 4.63 -17.95
N ASP A 180 19.17 3.51 -18.26
CA ASP A 180 19.79 2.55 -17.33
C ASP A 180 20.65 3.18 -16.21
N GLU A 181 21.10 4.43 -16.35
CA GLU A 181 21.96 5.13 -15.39
C GLU A 181 21.28 5.39 -14.03
N VAL A 182 19.99 5.80 -14.03
CA VAL A 182 19.27 6.07 -12.75
C VAL A 182 18.94 4.76 -12.03
N LEU A 183 18.63 3.71 -12.80
CA LEU A 183 18.40 2.38 -12.26
C LEU A 183 19.70 1.79 -11.69
N GLN A 184 20.84 1.99 -12.38
CA GLN A 184 22.16 1.54 -11.93
C GLN A 184 22.62 2.30 -10.68
N GLU A 185 22.36 3.60 -10.57
CA GLU A 185 22.72 4.40 -9.39
C GLU A 185 21.91 3.99 -8.15
N VAL A 186 20.61 3.67 -8.34
CA VAL A 186 19.74 3.14 -7.28
C VAL A 186 20.16 1.73 -6.87
N LEU A 187 20.58 0.89 -7.82
CA LEU A 187 21.00 -0.48 -7.54
C LEU A 187 22.43 -0.56 -6.95
N ALA A 188 23.31 0.39 -7.25
CA ALA A 188 24.70 0.40 -6.77
C ALA A 188 24.85 0.80 -5.30
N HIS A 189 23.90 1.53 -4.71
CA HIS A 189 24.03 2.08 -3.36
C HIS A 189 23.31 1.29 -2.24
N GLU A 190 22.60 0.19 -2.50
CA GLU A 190 21.81 -0.47 -1.46
C GLU A 190 21.96 -2.00 -1.40
N SER A 191 22.74 -2.46 -0.42
CA SER A 191 22.87 -3.88 -0.09
C SER A 191 22.00 -4.38 1.09
N SER A 192 21.20 -3.55 1.76
CA SER A 192 20.47 -3.96 2.97
C SER A 192 18.95 -3.69 3.05
N ASP A 193 18.36 -2.92 2.15
CA ASP A 193 16.90 -2.65 2.13
C ASP A 193 16.18 -3.34 0.95
N LYS A 194 16.59 -4.54 0.62
CA LYS A 194 16.21 -5.27 -0.60
C LYS A 194 14.70 -5.46 -0.83
N MET A 195 13.88 -5.47 0.19
CA MET A 195 12.45 -5.77 0.04
C MET A 195 11.56 -4.53 -0.22
N LYS A 196 11.98 -3.34 0.22
CA LYS A 196 11.21 -2.11 0.05
C LYS A 196 11.36 -1.50 -1.34
N ASN A 197 12.50 -1.73 -2.00
CA ASN A 197 12.77 -1.18 -3.33
C ASN A 197 12.17 -2.02 -4.47
N VAL A 198 11.82 -3.27 -4.21
CA VAL A 198 11.34 -4.20 -5.23
C VAL A 198 9.98 -3.78 -5.82
N VAL A 199 9.10 -3.19 -5.00
CA VAL A 199 7.78 -2.72 -5.50
C VAL A 199 7.94 -1.61 -6.55
N ASN A 200 9.00 -0.80 -6.44
CA ASN A 200 9.26 0.30 -7.37
C ASN A 200 9.81 -0.16 -8.72
N THR A 201 10.30 -1.38 -8.80
CA THR A 201 10.95 -1.94 -10.01
C THR A 201 10.15 -3.06 -10.66
N ILE A 202 8.90 -3.26 -10.26
CA ILE A 202 8.02 -4.23 -10.92
C ILE A 202 7.81 -3.78 -12.37
N GLN A 203 8.27 -4.61 -13.30
CA GLN A 203 8.04 -4.40 -14.74
C GLN A 203 6.62 -4.80 -15.12
N GLN A 204 6.12 -4.29 -16.24
CA GLN A 204 4.78 -4.57 -16.73
C GLN A 204 4.48 -6.08 -16.82
N GLU A 205 5.39 -6.86 -17.36
CA GLU A 205 5.28 -8.32 -17.48
C GLU A 205 5.16 -9.00 -16.11
N GLN A 206 5.95 -8.54 -15.13
CA GLN A 206 5.89 -9.04 -13.76
C GLN A 206 4.57 -8.67 -13.10
N ASN A 207 4.05 -7.46 -13.35
CA ASN A 207 2.76 -7.01 -12.80
C ASN A 207 1.59 -7.85 -13.33
N GLN A 208 1.60 -8.22 -14.60
CA GLN A 208 0.61 -9.14 -15.18
C GLN A 208 0.59 -10.49 -14.45
N VAL A 209 1.77 -11.06 -14.18
CA VAL A 209 1.91 -12.31 -13.42
C VAL A 209 1.41 -12.15 -11.98
N ILE A 210 1.77 -11.06 -11.30
CA ILE A 210 1.39 -10.77 -9.91
C ILE A 210 -0.13 -10.65 -9.78
N ARG A 211 -0.80 -9.97 -10.72
CA ARG A 211 -2.23 -9.65 -10.66
C ARG A 211 -3.15 -10.64 -11.36
N ASN A 212 -2.61 -11.67 -11.99
CA ASN A 212 -3.40 -12.71 -12.64
C ASN A 212 -4.25 -13.48 -11.61
N LEU A 213 -5.57 -13.42 -11.75
CA LEU A 213 -6.55 -14.11 -10.90
C LEU A 213 -7.20 -15.30 -11.59
N GLU A 214 -7.02 -15.45 -12.91
CA GLU A 214 -7.71 -16.45 -13.73
C GLU A 214 -7.02 -17.80 -13.65
N ASP A 215 -5.69 -17.80 -13.58
CA ASP A 215 -4.90 -19.04 -13.59
C ASP A 215 -4.73 -19.62 -12.19
N HIS A 216 -5.27 -20.78 -11.92
CA HIS A 216 -5.07 -21.53 -10.68
C HIS A 216 -3.63 -22.04 -10.54
N ASN A 217 -2.98 -22.39 -11.66
CA ASN A 217 -1.61 -22.85 -11.70
C ASN A 217 -0.79 -21.97 -12.65
N LEU A 218 0.24 -21.34 -12.13
CA LEU A 218 1.12 -20.47 -12.89
C LEU A 218 2.57 -20.95 -12.78
N ILE A 219 3.22 -21.11 -13.93
CA ILE A 219 4.64 -21.46 -14.00
C ILE A 219 5.43 -20.24 -14.45
N VAL A 220 6.31 -19.72 -13.58
CA VAL A 220 7.18 -18.60 -13.90
C VAL A 220 8.56 -19.11 -14.27
N GLN A 221 8.95 -18.92 -15.55
CA GLN A 221 10.24 -19.29 -16.08
C GLN A 221 11.11 -18.07 -16.33
N GLY A 222 12.40 -18.18 -16.13
CA GLY A 222 13.37 -17.10 -16.38
C GLY A 222 14.77 -17.49 -15.93
N ILE A 223 15.77 -16.74 -16.36
CA ILE A 223 17.17 -16.93 -15.99
C ILE A 223 17.42 -16.72 -14.50
N ALA A 224 18.54 -17.18 -13.98
CA ALA A 224 18.96 -16.91 -12.59
C ALA A 224 19.06 -15.38 -12.37
N GLY A 225 18.51 -14.86 -11.26
CA GLY A 225 18.50 -13.44 -10.96
C GLY A 225 17.35 -12.62 -11.60
N SER A 226 16.48 -13.20 -12.43
CA SER A 226 15.34 -12.49 -13.06
C SER A 226 14.18 -12.12 -12.12
N GLY A 227 14.34 -12.26 -10.82
CA GLY A 227 13.32 -11.85 -9.85
C GLY A 227 12.16 -12.83 -9.65
N LYS A 228 12.24 -14.09 -10.11
CA LYS A 228 11.15 -15.08 -9.98
C LYS A 228 10.59 -15.23 -8.58
N THR A 229 11.47 -15.37 -7.58
CA THR A 229 11.08 -15.47 -6.17
C THR A 229 10.38 -14.19 -5.69
N THR A 230 10.85 -13.05 -6.14
CA THR A 230 10.26 -11.74 -5.84
C THR A 230 8.85 -11.63 -6.41
N VAL A 231 8.66 -12.00 -7.68
CA VAL A 231 7.35 -12.05 -8.33
C VAL A 231 6.39 -12.98 -7.58
N ALA A 232 6.85 -14.17 -7.18
CA ALA A 232 6.05 -15.12 -6.41
C ALA A 232 5.61 -14.54 -5.05
N LEU A 233 6.52 -13.87 -4.32
CA LEU A 233 6.20 -13.22 -3.04
C LEU A 233 5.21 -12.06 -3.21
N HIS A 234 5.37 -11.23 -4.26
CA HIS A 234 4.42 -10.17 -4.56
C HIS A 234 3.06 -10.70 -4.98
N ARG A 235 3.01 -11.81 -5.74
CA ARG A 235 1.75 -12.47 -6.06
C ARG A 235 1.03 -12.95 -4.80
N ILE A 236 1.74 -13.61 -3.88
CA ILE A 236 1.15 -14.03 -2.60
C ILE A 236 0.62 -12.80 -1.83
N ALA A 237 1.40 -11.72 -1.72
CA ALA A 237 0.99 -10.50 -1.06
C ALA A 237 -0.25 -9.85 -1.72
N PHE A 238 -0.35 -9.91 -3.05
CA PHE A 238 -1.50 -9.42 -3.79
C PHE A 238 -2.74 -10.29 -3.56
N LEU A 239 -2.61 -11.62 -3.63
CA LEU A 239 -3.71 -12.56 -3.40
C LEU A 239 -4.26 -12.43 -1.98
N LEU A 240 -3.40 -12.32 -0.96
CA LEU A 240 -3.80 -12.10 0.43
C LEU A 240 -4.49 -10.74 0.68
N TYR A 241 -4.27 -9.76 -0.17
CA TYR A 241 -4.97 -8.48 -0.11
C TYR A 241 -6.40 -8.58 -0.66
N ARG A 242 -6.66 -9.54 -1.55
CA ARG A 242 -7.97 -9.73 -2.21
C ARG A 242 -8.89 -10.66 -1.44
N LEU A 243 -8.35 -11.48 -0.53
CA LEU A 243 -9.10 -12.34 0.39
C LEU A 243 -9.68 -11.53 1.55
#